data_5495628b539c7ac4d18fce679b77f6c0
#
_entry.id   5495628b539c7ac4d18fce679b77f6c0
#
_cell.length_a   1.000
_cell.length_b   1.000
_cell.length_c   1.000
_cell.angle_alpha   90.00
_cell.angle_beta   90.00
_cell.angle_gamma   90.00
#
_symmetry.space_group_name_H-M   'P 1'
#
loop_
_entity.id
_entity.type
_entity.pdbx_description
1 polymer ?
#
loop_
_entity_poly.entity_id
_entity_poly.type
_entity_poly.pdbx_seq_one_letter_code
_entity_poly.pdbx_strand_id
1 'polypeptide(L)' 'MPERTPLADRPLTEPHPARLSPTHPARDEILAEHAKALARGEMGYLDPVTGLFVMTAAVHAERGWCCERGCRHCPYVV' A
#
# COMPACT_ATOMS: atom_id res chain seq x y z
N MET A 1 9.46 16.09 18.11
CA MET A 1 9.32 15.45 16.81
C MET A 1 8.80 14.04 16.98
N PRO A 2 7.77 13.66 16.23
CA PRO A 2 7.32 12.28 16.32
C PRO A 2 8.39 11.35 15.75
N GLU A 3 8.57 10.22 16.39
CA GLU A 3 9.46 9.20 15.88
C GLU A 3 8.89 8.59 14.63
N ARG A 4 9.78 8.15 13.72
CA ARG A 4 9.35 7.44 12.52
C ARG A 4 8.73 6.10 12.91
N THR A 5 7.61 5.75 12.30
CA THR A 5 7.01 4.45 12.48
C THR A 5 7.89 3.39 11.79
N PRO A 6 8.23 2.28 12.46
CA PRO A 6 9.02 1.24 11.83
C PRO A 6 8.30 0.61 10.63
N LEU A 7 9.05 0.30 9.59
CA LEU A 7 8.53 -0.45 8.46
C LEU A 7 8.35 -1.91 8.84
N ALA A 8 7.28 -2.53 8.34
CA ALA A 8 7.05 -3.95 8.54
C ALA A 8 8.08 -4.76 7.75
N ASP A 9 8.42 -5.94 8.26
CA ASP A 9 9.35 -6.87 7.62
C ASP A 9 8.63 -7.65 6.52
N ARG A 10 8.27 -6.96 5.44
CA ARG A 10 7.67 -7.56 4.25
C ARG A 10 7.90 -6.66 3.04
N PRO A 11 7.87 -7.22 1.81
CA PRO A 11 8.03 -6.43 0.59
C PRO A 11 6.96 -5.34 0.47
N LEU A 12 7.31 -4.22 -0.13
CA LEU A 12 6.35 -3.15 -0.38
C LEU A 12 5.19 -3.58 -1.28
N THR A 13 5.40 -4.63 -2.08
CA THR A 13 4.36 -5.19 -2.95
C THR A 13 3.30 -5.99 -2.20
N GLU A 14 3.56 -6.39 -0.95
CA GLU A 14 2.63 -7.17 -0.15
C GLU A 14 1.92 -6.30 0.89
N PRO A 15 0.59 -6.16 0.81
CA PRO A 15 -0.17 -5.45 1.82
C PRO A 15 -0.37 -6.31 3.08
N HIS A 16 -0.58 -5.65 4.20
CA HIS A 16 -0.98 -6.34 5.42
C HIS A 16 -2.35 -7.00 5.22
N PRO A 17 -2.56 -8.26 5.68
CA PRO A 17 -3.84 -8.94 5.50
C PRO A 17 -5.06 -8.19 6.03
N ALA A 18 -4.87 -7.35 7.06
CA ALA A 18 -5.95 -6.53 7.61
C ALA A 18 -6.29 -5.33 6.70
N ARG A 19 -5.41 -4.96 5.77
CA ARG A 19 -5.62 -3.83 4.84
C ARG A 19 -6.14 -4.29 3.49
N LEU A 20 -5.78 -5.51 3.09
CA LEU A 20 -6.30 -6.15 1.89
C LEU A 20 -6.42 -7.64 2.18
N SER A 21 -7.65 -8.13 2.26
CA SER A 21 -7.92 -9.53 2.59
C SER A 21 -7.25 -10.47 1.58
N PRO A 22 -6.61 -11.56 2.05
CA PRO A 22 -6.07 -12.59 1.16
C PRO A 22 -7.13 -13.23 0.25
N THR A 23 -8.40 -13.13 0.63
CA THR A 23 -9.53 -13.70 -0.12
C THR A 23 -10.30 -12.67 -0.93
N HIS A 24 -9.82 -11.43 -1.00
CA HIS A 24 -10.50 -10.38 -1.77
C HIS A 24 -10.61 -10.79 -3.24
N PRO A 25 -11.80 -10.68 -3.87
CA PRO A 25 -12.01 -11.17 -5.24
C PRO A 25 -11.08 -10.50 -6.28
N ALA A 26 -10.72 -9.23 -6.08
CA ALA A 26 -9.86 -8.49 -6.99
C ALA A 26 -8.42 -8.38 -6.49
N ARG A 27 -8.02 -9.19 -5.52
CA ARG A 27 -6.69 -9.10 -4.91
C ARG A 27 -5.57 -9.14 -5.92
N ASP A 28 -5.62 -10.09 -6.85
CA ASP A 28 -4.56 -10.25 -7.86
C ASP A 28 -4.47 -9.04 -8.79
N GLU A 29 -5.59 -8.48 -9.20
CA GLU A 29 -5.64 -7.28 -10.03
C GLU A 29 -5.10 -6.07 -9.27
N ILE A 30 -5.48 -5.92 -8.01
CA ILE A 30 -5.01 -4.83 -7.15
C ILE A 30 -3.50 -4.92 -6.97
N LEU A 31 -2.98 -6.11 -6.68
CA LEU A 31 -1.54 -6.30 -6.51
C LEU A 31 -0.78 -6.04 -7.81
N ALA A 32 -1.32 -6.44 -8.95
CA ALA A 32 -0.71 -6.19 -10.25
C ALA A 32 -0.63 -4.70 -10.56
N GLU A 33 -1.70 -3.95 -10.31
CA GLU A 33 -1.72 -2.49 -10.52
C GLU A 33 -0.73 -1.78 -9.59
N HIS A 34 -0.67 -2.21 -8.33
CA HIS A 34 0.29 -1.67 -7.36
C HIS A 34 1.73 -1.93 -7.81
N ALA A 35 2.03 -3.15 -8.24
CA ALA A 35 3.37 -3.50 -8.71
C ALA A 35 3.78 -2.69 -9.94
N LYS A 36 2.85 -2.46 -10.88
CA LYS A 36 3.11 -1.61 -12.04
C LYS A 36 3.43 -0.17 -11.64
N ALA A 37 2.67 0.39 -10.72
CA ALA A 37 2.89 1.75 -10.23
C ALA A 37 4.25 1.87 -9.54
N LEU A 38 4.62 0.89 -8.72
CA LEU A 38 5.93 0.86 -8.08
C LEU A 38 7.06 0.80 -9.11
N ALA A 39 6.92 -0.07 -10.12
CA ALA A 39 7.93 -0.23 -11.17
C ALA A 39 8.11 1.04 -12.01
N ARG A 40 7.05 1.81 -12.19
CA ARG A 40 7.07 3.06 -12.96
C ARG A 40 7.43 4.28 -12.14
N GLY A 41 7.60 4.15 -10.82
CA GLY A 41 7.83 5.29 -9.94
C GLY A 41 6.61 6.21 -9.80
N GLU A 42 5.42 5.70 -10.06
CA GLU A 42 4.19 6.47 -9.93
C GLU A 42 3.75 6.54 -8.47
N MET A 43 3.02 7.60 -8.11
CA MET A 43 2.55 7.81 -6.74
C MET A 43 1.41 6.88 -6.36
N GLY A 44 0.70 6.33 -7.32
CA GLY A 44 -0.43 5.46 -7.06
C GLY A 44 -1.04 4.90 -8.34
N TYR A 45 -2.20 4.27 -8.18
CA TYR A 45 -2.94 3.65 -9.28
C TYR A 45 -4.44 3.80 -9.06
N LEU A 46 -5.23 3.54 -10.09
CA LEU A 46 -6.68 3.51 -9.95
C LEU A 46 -7.12 2.11 -9.53
N ASP A 47 -7.91 2.03 -8.45
CA ASP A 47 -8.45 0.76 -7.98
C ASP A 47 -9.32 0.14 -9.07
N PRO A 48 -9.05 -1.11 -9.50
CA PRO A 48 -9.82 -1.75 -10.58
C PRO A 48 -11.30 -1.99 -10.23
N VAL A 49 -11.66 -1.94 -8.94
CA VAL A 49 -13.04 -2.14 -8.51
C VAL A 49 -13.80 -0.82 -8.38
N THR A 50 -13.21 0.17 -7.71
CA THR A 50 -13.90 1.41 -7.37
C THR A 50 -13.54 2.59 -8.28
N GLY A 51 -12.41 2.52 -8.99
CA GLY A 51 -11.90 3.63 -9.78
C GLY A 51 -11.27 4.75 -8.96
N LEU A 52 -11.16 4.58 -7.65
CA LEU A 52 -10.55 5.58 -6.79
C LEU A 52 -9.02 5.48 -6.83
N PHE A 53 -8.36 6.62 -6.66
CA PHE A 53 -6.90 6.66 -6.63
C PHE A 53 -6.36 6.11 -5.31
N VAL A 54 -5.41 5.17 -5.40
CA VAL A 54 -4.80 4.50 -4.25
C VAL A 54 -3.29 4.74 -4.29
N MET A 55 -2.73 5.29 -3.21
CA MET A 55 -1.29 5.55 -3.13
C MET A 55 -0.49 4.27 -2.91
N THR A 56 0.71 4.20 -3.50
CA THR A 56 1.60 3.04 -3.33
C THR A 56 2.24 3.01 -1.95
N ALA A 57 2.74 1.84 -1.58
CA ALA A 57 3.50 1.66 -0.35
C ALA A 57 4.77 2.53 -0.33
N ALA A 58 5.39 2.76 -1.49
CA ALA A 58 6.59 3.60 -1.58
C ALA A 58 6.33 5.03 -1.14
N VAL A 59 5.18 5.61 -1.55
CA VAL A 59 4.78 6.95 -1.12
C VAL A 59 4.61 7.01 0.39
N HIS A 60 3.94 6.01 0.96
CA HIS A 60 3.75 5.95 2.41
C HIS A 60 5.08 5.76 3.14
N ALA A 61 5.97 4.93 2.60
CA ALA A 61 7.29 4.69 3.19
C ALA A 61 8.13 5.97 3.23
N GLU A 62 8.06 6.80 2.19
CA GLU A 62 8.76 8.09 2.14
C GLU A 62 8.25 9.07 3.19
N ARG A 63 6.97 8.99 3.53
CA ARG A 63 6.38 9.86 4.54
C ARG A 63 6.99 9.64 5.93
N GLY A 64 7.40 8.41 6.26
CA GLY A 64 8.13 8.10 7.49
C GLY A 64 7.28 7.70 8.68
N TRP A 65 5.95 7.75 8.60
CA TRP A 65 5.06 7.33 9.68
C TRP A 65 3.72 6.88 9.16
N CYS A 66 3.04 6.05 9.93
CA CYS A 66 1.69 5.60 9.60
C CYS A 66 0.69 6.73 9.79
N CYS A 67 -0.22 6.90 8.83
CA CYS A 67 -1.27 7.92 8.93
C CYS A 67 -2.47 7.48 9.80
N GLU A 68 -2.50 6.22 10.18
CA GLU A 68 -3.56 5.61 11.00
C GLU A 68 -4.95 5.64 10.34
N ARG A 69 -5.00 5.81 9.01
CA ARG A 69 -6.25 5.90 8.26
C ARG A 69 -6.62 4.63 7.51
N GLY A 70 -5.95 3.52 7.79
CA GLY A 70 -6.25 2.26 7.13
C GLY A 70 -5.84 2.19 5.67
N CYS A 71 -4.74 2.82 5.30
CA CYS A 71 -4.23 2.79 3.94
C CYS A 71 -4.04 1.35 3.46
N ARG A 72 -4.50 1.06 2.23
CA ARG A 72 -4.44 -0.30 1.66
C ARG A 72 -3.01 -0.84 1.64
N HIS A 73 -2.04 -0.03 1.24
CA HIS A 73 -0.65 -0.43 1.09
C HIS A 73 0.23 0.16 2.18
N CYS A 74 -0.26 0.16 3.42
CA CYS A 74 0.52 0.66 4.56
C CYS A 74 1.76 -0.22 4.78
N PRO A 75 2.99 0.34 4.65
CA PRO A 75 4.21 -0.45 4.81
C PRO A 75 4.66 -0.57 6.26
N TYR A 76 3.97 0.07 7.17
CA TYR A 76 4.41 0.19 8.55
C TYR A 76 3.90 -0.95 9.43
N VAL A 77 4.60 -1.16 10.53
CA VAL A 77 4.13 -2.06 11.59
C VAL A 77 2.91 -1.45 12.25
N VAL A 78 1.84 -2.20 12.34
CA VAL A 78 0.58 -1.76 12.95
C VAL A 78 0.10 -2.80 13.96
#